data_9d76128a271fb0cc052d2eaddb9dd0d8
#
_entry.id   9d76128a271fb0cc052d2eaddb9dd0d8
#
_cell.length_a   1.000
_cell.length_b   1.000
_cell.length_c   1.000
_cell.angle_alpha   90.00
_cell.angle_beta   90.00
_cell.angle_gamma   90.00
#
_symmetry.space_group_name_H-M   'P 1'
#
loop_
_entity.id
_entity.type
_entity.pdbx_description
1 polymer ?
#
loop_
_entity_poly.entity_id
_entity_poly.type
_entity_poly.pdbx_seq_one_letter_code
_entity_poly.pdbx_strand_id
1 'polypeptide(L)'
;MTINAPAAVLLALYIAVAKEQARAKSSDNGSETRIVHGLRGTVQNDILKEYAARGLYVFPPNHSMRLVTDVFAFCKEHTPQWNTISISGYHIREAGSTAVQEVAFTLANAIAYVQGALEAGLHVDDFAPQLAFFFNAHNDFLEEVAKYRAARRMWAKIMRDRFNAKDPRSWMLRFHTQTGGSTLTAQQPMNNIVRTTIQALASVMGGTQSLHTNGYDEALQLPTQEAARLALRTQQIIANEIGVTDTVDPLGGSHVIEYLTDEIEKRASELIFHIDSMGGAVKAIEAGWMQAQIAESAFRYQTEIEKKERIIVGVNEYGENEQIKSGSRFVVNEEVAKRQHERLQTWRAKRDANQTSALMSQLERVARGSENIMPCLIACVEGGVTVGEIGKVLRKVFGEYRPPTMI
;
A
#
# COMPACT_ATOMS: atom_id res chain seq x y z
N MET A 1 3.70 3.91 -7.72
CA MET A 1 2.28 4.19 -7.99
C MET A 1 1.44 3.67 -6.83
N THR A 2 0.72 4.54 -6.13
CA THR A 2 -0.15 4.19 -4.99
C THR A 2 -1.55 3.80 -5.50
N ILE A 3 -1.63 2.74 -6.27
CA ILE A 3 -2.82 2.26 -6.98
C ILE A 3 -3.06 0.79 -6.60
N ASN A 4 -4.30 0.41 -6.28
CA ASN A 4 -4.67 -0.92 -5.84
C ASN A 4 -5.67 -1.61 -6.79
N ALA A 5 -6.97 -1.40 -6.68
CA ALA A 5 -7.95 -2.09 -7.51
C ALA A 5 -7.67 -2.01 -9.04
N PRO A 6 -7.29 -0.86 -9.63
CA PRO A 6 -6.90 -0.78 -11.04
C PRO A 6 -5.39 -0.91 -11.28
N ALA A 7 -4.62 -1.50 -10.36
CA ALA A 7 -3.15 -1.54 -10.44
C ALA A 7 -2.63 -2.16 -11.74
N ALA A 8 -3.16 -3.29 -12.16
CA ALA A 8 -2.78 -3.96 -13.41
C ALA A 8 -2.99 -3.06 -14.64
N VAL A 9 -4.14 -2.34 -14.68
CA VAL A 9 -4.47 -1.44 -15.80
C VAL A 9 -3.54 -0.22 -15.82
N LEU A 10 -3.23 0.37 -14.65
CA LEU A 10 -2.33 1.52 -14.56
C LEU A 10 -0.88 1.13 -14.86
N LEU A 11 -0.46 -0.08 -14.49
CA LEU A 11 0.84 -0.62 -14.89
C LEU A 11 0.92 -0.83 -16.41
N ALA A 12 -0.15 -1.36 -17.02
CA ALA A 12 -0.24 -1.49 -18.48
C ALA A 12 -0.14 -0.13 -19.19
N LEU A 13 -0.81 0.90 -18.70
CA LEU A 13 -0.67 2.28 -19.20
C LEU A 13 0.76 2.80 -19.06
N TYR A 14 1.41 2.57 -17.93
CA TYR A 14 2.80 3.00 -17.71
C TYR A 14 3.77 2.34 -18.68
N ILE A 15 3.59 1.02 -18.91
CA ILE A 15 4.38 0.25 -19.88
C ILE A 15 4.12 0.75 -21.31
N ALA A 16 2.86 1.02 -21.70
CA ALA A 16 2.50 1.53 -23.02
C ALA A 16 3.19 2.89 -23.30
N VAL A 17 3.19 3.80 -22.31
CA VAL A 17 3.92 5.08 -22.42
C VAL A 17 5.42 4.88 -22.56
N ALA A 18 6.01 3.95 -21.81
CA ALA A 18 7.44 3.63 -21.94
C ALA A 18 7.80 3.11 -23.32
N LYS A 19 6.97 2.24 -23.89
CA LYS A 19 7.11 1.74 -25.27
C LYS A 19 6.98 2.86 -26.31
N GLU A 20 5.98 3.72 -26.18
CA GLU A 20 5.79 4.88 -27.07
C GLU A 20 7.02 5.80 -27.06
N GLN A 21 7.57 6.10 -25.89
CA GLN A 21 8.79 6.87 -25.74
C GLN A 21 10.03 6.18 -26.35
N ALA A 22 10.09 4.84 -26.30
CA ALA A 22 11.14 4.07 -26.94
C ALA A 22 11.09 4.18 -28.46
N ARG A 23 9.90 4.01 -29.05
CA ARG A 23 9.64 4.15 -30.49
C ARG A 23 10.01 5.54 -30.99
N ALA A 24 9.69 6.59 -30.23
CA ALA A 24 10.04 7.96 -30.59
C ALA A 24 11.55 8.26 -30.58
N LYS A 25 12.35 7.50 -29.82
CA LYS A 25 13.80 7.70 -29.66
C LYS A 25 14.64 6.83 -30.59
N SER A 26 14.16 5.69 -31.02
CA SER A 26 14.90 4.72 -31.84
C SER A 26 13.94 3.87 -32.67
N SER A 27 14.31 3.64 -33.94
CA SER A 27 13.63 2.72 -34.83
C SER A 27 14.10 1.26 -34.67
N ASP A 28 14.99 0.97 -33.71
CA ASP A 28 15.51 -0.37 -33.45
C ASP A 28 14.41 -1.24 -32.79
N ASN A 29 14.09 -2.37 -33.43
CA ASN A 29 13.07 -3.32 -32.98
C ASN A 29 13.29 -3.88 -31.56
N GLY A 30 14.54 -3.80 -31.01
CA GLY A 30 14.88 -4.22 -29.64
C GLY A 30 14.73 -3.12 -28.59
N SER A 31 14.50 -1.86 -28.98
CA SER A 31 14.50 -0.71 -28.08
C SER A 31 13.37 -0.76 -27.04
N GLU A 32 12.17 -1.20 -27.45
CA GLU A 32 11.01 -1.34 -26.56
C GLU A 32 11.25 -2.37 -25.46
N THR A 33 11.72 -3.56 -25.84
CA THR A 33 12.02 -4.65 -24.90
C THR A 33 13.08 -4.21 -23.88
N ARG A 34 14.16 -3.55 -24.31
CA ARG A 34 15.22 -3.05 -23.42
C ARG A 34 14.70 -1.99 -22.46
N ILE A 35 13.84 -1.05 -22.91
CA ILE A 35 13.28 -0.02 -22.06
C ILE A 35 12.33 -0.63 -21.04
N VAL A 36 11.42 -1.51 -21.45
CA VAL A 36 10.45 -2.18 -20.56
C VAL A 36 11.21 -3.00 -19.50
N HIS A 37 12.20 -3.79 -19.91
CA HIS A 37 13.01 -4.59 -19.00
C HIS A 37 13.84 -3.75 -18.00
N GLY A 38 14.22 -2.53 -18.38
CA GLY A 38 14.95 -1.59 -17.53
C GLY A 38 14.07 -0.76 -16.60
N LEU A 39 12.75 -0.88 -16.64
CA LEU A 39 11.86 -0.10 -15.79
C LEU A 39 12.07 -0.43 -14.32
N ARG A 40 12.16 0.63 -13.51
CA ARG A 40 12.28 0.55 -12.05
C ARG A 40 11.17 1.35 -11.39
N GLY A 41 10.59 0.80 -10.35
CA GLY A 41 9.53 1.45 -9.59
C GLY A 41 8.76 0.48 -8.72
N THR A 42 7.67 0.95 -8.16
CA THR A 42 6.76 0.16 -7.34
C THR A 42 5.32 0.47 -7.70
N VAL A 43 4.49 -0.54 -7.86
CA VAL A 43 3.03 -0.42 -7.81
C VAL A 43 2.54 -0.97 -6.49
N GLN A 44 1.61 -0.27 -5.80
CA GLN A 44 1.14 -0.74 -4.49
C GLN A 44 0.41 -2.07 -4.60
N ASN A 45 -0.55 -2.22 -5.50
CA ASN A 45 -1.18 -3.49 -5.90
C ASN A 45 -1.64 -4.40 -4.74
N ASP A 46 -1.85 -3.81 -3.55
CA ASP A 46 -2.28 -4.52 -2.35
C ASP A 46 -3.79 -4.45 -2.22
N ILE A 47 -4.47 -5.46 -2.73
CA ILE A 47 -5.94 -5.48 -2.74
C ILE A 47 -6.54 -6.00 -1.42
N LEU A 48 -5.85 -6.90 -0.70
CA LEU A 48 -6.39 -7.48 0.53
C LEU A 48 -6.60 -6.44 1.63
N LYS A 49 -5.69 -5.46 1.76
CA LYS A 49 -5.89 -4.36 2.71
C LYS A 49 -7.07 -3.45 2.33
N GLU A 50 -7.46 -3.39 1.06
CA GLU A 50 -8.65 -2.66 0.65
C GLU A 50 -9.92 -3.31 1.19
N TYR A 51 -9.99 -4.64 1.18
CA TYR A 51 -11.11 -5.37 1.79
C TYR A 51 -11.09 -5.29 3.33
N ALA A 52 -9.91 -5.36 3.93
CA ALA A 52 -9.77 -5.38 5.38
C ALA A 52 -10.04 -4.01 6.04
N ALA A 53 -9.62 -2.89 5.40
CA ALA A 53 -9.56 -1.61 6.10
C ALA A 53 -10.04 -0.39 5.30
N ARG A 54 -9.89 -0.35 3.95
CA ARG A 54 -10.07 0.89 3.20
C ARG A 54 -11.35 0.97 2.37
N GLY A 55 -11.89 -0.17 1.93
CA GLY A 55 -13.15 -0.24 1.20
C GLY A 55 -13.10 0.15 -0.28
N LEU A 56 -11.91 0.24 -0.90
CA LEU A 56 -11.72 0.63 -2.30
C LEU A 56 -11.41 -0.59 -3.19
N TYR A 57 -12.35 -1.48 -3.33
CA TYR A 57 -12.30 -2.67 -4.17
C TYR A 57 -13.42 -2.66 -5.20
N VAL A 58 -13.34 -3.53 -6.19
CA VAL A 58 -14.36 -3.68 -7.24
C VAL A 58 -14.82 -5.14 -7.34
N PHE A 59 -13.89 -6.07 -7.53
CA PHE A 59 -14.17 -7.48 -7.82
C PHE A 59 -14.14 -8.34 -6.54
N PRO A 60 -14.70 -9.55 -6.57
CA PRO A 60 -14.51 -10.53 -5.49
C PRO A 60 -13.02 -10.82 -5.22
N PRO A 61 -12.63 -11.16 -3.96
CA PRO A 61 -11.24 -11.35 -3.57
C PRO A 61 -10.45 -12.29 -4.49
N ASN A 62 -11.01 -13.43 -4.88
CA ASN A 62 -10.32 -14.40 -5.74
C ASN A 62 -9.94 -13.84 -7.12
N HIS A 63 -10.83 -13.07 -7.76
CA HIS A 63 -10.53 -12.42 -9.03
C HIS A 63 -9.52 -11.29 -8.88
N SER A 64 -9.57 -10.57 -7.77
CA SER A 64 -8.56 -9.55 -7.45
C SER A 64 -7.20 -10.17 -7.19
N MET A 65 -7.13 -11.30 -6.48
CA MET A 65 -5.88 -12.06 -6.27
C MET A 65 -5.27 -12.54 -7.60
N ARG A 66 -6.10 -13.01 -8.54
CA ARG A 66 -5.63 -13.36 -9.89
C ARG A 66 -4.96 -12.16 -10.58
N LEU A 67 -5.55 -10.96 -10.53
CA LEU A 67 -4.93 -9.77 -11.12
C LEU A 67 -3.57 -9.46 -10.51
N VAL A 68 -3.41 -9.68 -9.20
CA VAL A 68 -2.13 -9.49 -8.51
C VAL A 68 -1.10 -10.52 -8.96
N THR A 69 -1.45 -11.80 -9.01
CA THR A 69 -0.53 -12.87 -9.43
C THR A 69 -0.16 -12.77 -10.91
N ASP A 70 -1.08 -12.32 -11.77
CA ASP A 70 -0.80 -12.05 -13.19
C ASP A 70 0.23 -10.92 -13.34
N VAL A 71 0.17 -9.87 -12.50
CA VAL A 71 1.21 -8.82 -12.43
C VAL A 71 2.55 -9.40 -11.99
N PHE A 72 2.58 -10.28 -10.99
CA PHE A 72 3.83 -10.94 -10.54
C PHE A 72 4.48 -11.73 -11.67
N ALA A 73 3.73 -12.60 -12.32
CA ALA A 73 4.20 -13.43 -13.42
C ALA A 73 4.71 -12.59 -14.61
N PHE A 74 3.95 -11.56 -14.98
CA PHE A 74 4.36 -10.64 -16.06
C PHE A 74 5.64 -9.87 -15.71
N CYS A 75 5.74 -9.34 -14.52
CA CYS A 75 6.89 -8.53 -14.12
C CYS A 75 8.17 -9.35 -14.00
N LYS A 76 8.08 -10.61 -13.54
CA LYS A 76 9.22 -11.53 -13.52
C LYS A 76 9.92 -11.61 -14.88
N GLU A 77 9.14 -11.69 -15.96
CA GLU A 77 9.67 -11.89 -17.31
C GLU A 77 10.04 -10.56 -18.01
N HIS A 78 9.18 -9.55 -17.84
CA HIS A 78 9.25 -8.35 -18.68
C HIS A 78 9.81 -7.12 -17.97
N THR A 79 9.63 -7.03 -16.63
CA THR A 79 10.10 -5.88 -15.81
C THR A 79 10.75 -6.34 -14.50
N PRO A 80 11.84 -7.10 -14.53
CA PRO A 80 12.40 -7.80 -13.36
C PRO A 80 12.94 -6.87 -12.27
N GLN A 81 13.06 -5.56 -12.53
CA GLN A 81 13.49 -4.55 -11.55
C GLN A 81 12.29 -3.78 -10.96
N TRP A 82 11.04 -4.20 -11.25
CA TRP A 82 9.83 -3.58 -10.75
C TRP A 82 9.35 -4.26 -9.48
N ASN A 83 9.12 -3.48 -8.41
CA ASN A 83 8.45 -4.02 -7.22
C ASN A 83 6.97 -4.18 -7.52
N THR A 84 6.51 -5.42 -7.53
CA THR A 84 5.19 -5.82 -8.01
C THR A 84 4.06 -5.54 -7.03
N ILE A 85 4.41 -5.32 -5.75
CA ILE A 85 3.48 -5.03 -4.67
C ILE A 85 4.16 -4.23 -3.56
N SER A 86 3.36 -3.44 -2.81
CA SER A 86 3.73 -2.85 -1.53
C SER A 86 2.65 -3.20 -0.53
N ILE A 87 2.88 -4.28 0.24
CA ILE A 87 1.90 -4.87 1.18
C ILE A 87 1.77 -3.95 2.39
N SER A 88 0.54 -3.46 2.63
CA SER A 88 0.32 -2.27 3.45
C SER A 88 -0.35 -2.56 4.78
N GLY A 89 0.42 -2.44 5.86
CA GLY A 89 -0.11 -2.29 7.22
C GLY A 89 -0.60 -0.87 7.52
N TYR A 90 -0.05 0.14 6.83
CA TYR A 90 -0.39 1.55 7.04
C TYR A 90 -1.89 1.80 7.12
N HIS A 91 -2.65 1.35 6.12
CA HIS A 91 -4.11 1.59 6.07
C HIS A 91 -4.87 0.82 7.15
N ILE A 92 -4.36 -0.34 7.55
CA ILE A 92 -4.91 -1.15 8.65
C ILE A 92 -4.74 -0.40 9.97
N ARG A 93 -3.56 0.22 10.18
CA ARG A 93 -3.27 1.04 11.36
C ARG A 93 -4.10 2.32 11.39
N GLU A 94 -4.22 3.00 10.25
CA GLU A 94 -5.05 4.20 10.08
C GLU A 94 -6.54 3.94 10.37
N ALA A 95 -7.02 2.72 10.09
CA ALA A 95 -8.37 2.30 10.43
C ALA A 95 -8.57 1.98 11.93
N GLY A 96 -7.52 2.07 12.76
CA GLY A 96 -7.58 1.94 14.21
C GLY A 96 -7.10 0.60 14.79
N SER A 97 -6.38 -0.21 14.01
CA SER A 97 -5.75 -1.43 14.55
C SER A 97 -4.64 -1.10 15.55
N THR A 98 -4.28 -2.06 16.40
CA THR A 98 -3.07 -1.99 17.24
C THR A 98 -1.81 -2.25 16.42
N ALA A 99 -0.61 -1.97 16.97
CA ALA A 99 0.66 -2.29 16.33
C ALA A 99 0.80 -3.80 16.06
N VAL A 100 0.36 -4.63 16.99
CA VAL A 100 0.35 -6.09 16.85
C VAL A 100 -0.55 -6.55 15.70
N GLN A 101 -1.76 -6.00 15.60
CA GLN A 101 -2.70 -6.30 14.52
C GLN A 101 -2.18 -5.80 13.16
N GLU A 102 -1.54 -4.62 13.12
CA GLU A 102 -0.90 -4.11 11.90
C GLU A 102 0.12 -5.12 11.37
N VAL A 103 1.04 -5.61 12.23
CA VAL A 103 2.04 -6.62 11.82
C VAL A 103 1.36 -7.92 11.40
N ALA A 104 0.46 -8.44 12.23
CA ALA A 104 -0.18 -9.72 11.98
C ALA A 104 -0.98 -9.76 10.68
N PHE A 105 -1.83 -8.75 10.44
CA PHE A 105 -2.70 -8.71 9.26
C PHE A 105 -1.90 -8.40 7.99
N THR A 106 -0.86 -7.56 8.09
CA THR A 106 0.05 -7.30 6.97
C THR A 106 0.79 -8.56 6.56
N LEU A 107 1.35 -9.31 7.52
CA LEU A 107 2.06 -10.54 7.23
C LEU A 107 1.12 -11.68 6.79
N ALA A 108 -0.10 -11.75 7.34
CA ALA A 108 -1.11 -12.70 6.86
C ALA A 108 -1.52 -12.43 5.41
N ASN A 109 -1.69 -11.15 5.04
CA ASN A 109 -1.93 -10.75 3.65
C ASN A 109 -0.73 -11.11 2.75
N ALA A 110 0.50 -10.88 3.23
CA ALA A 110 1.72 -11.26 2.52
C ALA A 110 1.80 -12.77 2.28
N ILE A 111 1.48 -13.58 3.29
CA ILE A 111 1.40 -15.04 3.17
C ILE A 111 0.40 -15.43 2.07
N ALA A 112 -0.77 -14.82 2.02
CA ALA A 112 -1.78 -15.10 1.00
C ALA A 112 -1.29 -14.72 -0.41
N TYR A 113 -0.57 -13.61 -0.57
CA TYR A 113 0.03 -13.23 -1.87
C TYR A 113 1.11 -14.20 -2.32
N VAL A 114 2.01 -14.60 -1.41
CA VAL A 114 3.05 -15.60 -1.73
C VAL A 114 2.40 -16.94 -2.11
N GLN A 115 1.41 -17.38 -1.35
CA GLN A 115 0.70 -18.63 -1.62
C GLN A 115 0.02 -18.59 -3.01
N GLY A 116 -0.72 -17.51 -3.31
CA GLY A 116 -1.37 -17.34 -4.61
C GLY A 116 -0.38 -17.31 -5.78
N ALA A 117 0.81 -16.74 -5.59
CA ALA A 117 1.87 -16.77 -6.60
C ALA A 117 2.43 -18.18 -6.83
N LEU A 118 2.64 -18.96 -5.76
CA LEU A 118 3.08 -20.36 -5.84
C LEU A 118 2.01 -21.25 -6.53
N GLU A 119 0.74 -21.06 -6.20
CA GLU A 119 -0.39 -21.76 -6.83
C GLU A 119 -0.51 -21.42 -8.33
N ALA A 120 -0.11 -20.20 -8.72
CA ALA A 120 0.00 -19.80 -10.12
C ALA A 120 1.26 -20.35 -10.83
N GLY A 121 2.06 -21.18 -10.17
CA GLY A 121 3.23 -21.85 -10.74
C GLY A 121 4.53 -21.02 -10.70
N LEU A 122 4.58 -19.92 -9.94
CA LEU A 122 5.81 -19.14 -9.77
C LEU A 122 6.72 -19.78 -8.70
N HIS A 123 8.02 -19.63 -8.85
CA HIS A 123 8.98 -20.05 -7.82
C HIS A 123 9.16 -18.90 -6.82
N VAL A 124 9.25 -19.20 -5.52
CA VAL A 124 9.29 -18.17 -4.47
C VAL A 124 10.43 -17.18 -4.66
N ASP A 125 11.64 -17.64 -4.96
CA ASP A 125 12.84 -16.80 -5.13
C ASP A 125 12.82 -15.97 -6.42
N ASP A 126 11.90 -16.26 -7.35
CA ASP A 126 11.75 -15.51 -8.60
C ASP A 126 11.02 -14.17 -8.42
N PHE A 127 10.14 -14.06 -7.43
CA PHE A 127 9.34 -12.85 -7.20
C PHE A 127 9.50 -12.24 -5.79
N ALA A 128 9.83 -13.04 -4.79
CA ALA A 128 9.90 -12.55 -3.41
C ALA A 128 10.93 -11.42 -3.19
N PRO A 129 12.09 -11.37 -3.91
CA PRO A 129 13.00 -10.22 -3.85
C PRO A 129 12.37 -8.88 -4.28
N GLN A 130 11.25 -8.87 -5.03
CA GLN A 130 10.51 -7.68 -5.45
C GLN A 130 9.33 -7.33 -4.54
N LEU A 131 9.04 -8.14 -3.52
CA LEU A 131 8.02 -7.79 -2.53
C LEU A 131 8.52 -6.61 -1.68
N ALA A 132 7.64 -5.63 -1.50
CA ALA A 132 7.87 -4.49 -0.62
C ALA A 132 6.72 -4.38 0.38
N PHE A 133 6.94 -3.64 1.46
CA PHE A 133 5.95 -3.44 2.51
C PHE A 133 5.75 -1.95 2.78
N PHE A 134 4.66 -1.65 3.49
CA PHE A 134 4.33 -0.29 3.86
C PHE A 134 3.70 -0.28 5.25
N PHE A 135 4.36 0.34 6.22
CA PHE A 135 3.91 0.43 7.61
C PHE A 135 3.58 1.86 8.03
N ASN A 136 2.77 1.97 9.06
CA ASN A 136 2.50 3.21 9.77
C ASN A 136 3.60 3.51 10.79
N ALA A 137 3.76 4.78 11.17
CA ALA A 137 4.46 5.20 12.39
C ALA A 137 3.49 5.98 13.27
N HIS A 138 3.07 5.37 14.36
CA HIS A 138 2.13 5.94 15.33
C HIS A 138 2.87 6.65 16.48
N ASN A 139 2.18 7.09 17.52
CA ASN A 139 2.72 7.95 18.57
C ASN A 139 3.56 7.22 19.64
N ASP A 140 3.40 5.91 19.82
CA ASP A 140 4.18 5.16 20.80
C ASP A 140 5.57 4.83 20.24
N PHE A 141 6.55 5.68 20.56
CA PHE A 141 7.90 5.63 19.99
C PHE A 141 8.57 4.26 20.13
N LEU A 142 8.56 3.71 21.35
CA LEU A 142 9.26 2.46 21.63
C LEU A 142 8.54 1.25 20.99
N GLU A 143 7.21 1.23 21.04
CA GLU A 143 6.39 0.21 20.38
C GLU A 143 6.62 0.21 18.87
N GLU A 144 6.66 1.39 18.24
CA GLU A 144 6.88 1.50 16.79
C GLU A 144 8.27 0.99 16.38
N VAL A 145 9.33 1.33 17.09
CA VAL A 145 10.68 0.78 16.84
C VAL A 145 10.67 -0.75 16.95
N ALA A 146 10.11 -1.27 18.03
CA ALA A 146 10.01 -2.71 18.27
C ALA A 146 9.16 -3.44 17.22
N LYS A 147 8.07 -2.79 16.76
CA LYS A 147 7.19 -3.29 15.70
C LYS A 147 7.95 -3.59 14.40
N TYR A 148 8.77 -2.67 13.95
CA TYR A 148 9.54 -2.88 12.72
C TYR A 148 10.59 -3.98 12.88
N ARG A 149 11.20 -4.10 14.03
CA ARG A 149 12.14 -5.18 14.37
C ARG A 149 11.44 -6.54 14.35
N ALA A 150 10.28 -6.66 15.02
CA ALA A 150 9.45 -7.86 15.03
C ALA A 150 9.01 -8.25 13.61
N ALA A 151 8.49 -7.29 12.82
CA ALA A 151 8.05 -7.54 11.46
C ALA A 151 9.16 -8.12 10.56
N ARG A 152 10.39 -7.57 10.62
CA ARG A 152 11.53 -8.10 9.87
C ARG A 152 11.89 -9.53 10.29
N ARG A 153 11.95 -9.77 11.60
CA ARG A 153 12.30 -11.10 12.15
C ARG A 153 11.25 -12.15 11.79
N MET A 154 9.97 -11.80 11.91
CA MET A 154 8.85 -12.68 11.55
C MET A 154 8.84 -12.99 10.05
N TRP A 155 9.00 -11.97 9.19
CA TRP A 155 9.01 -12.18 7.74
C TRP A 155 10.14 -13.12 7.31
N ALA A 156 11.35 -12.92 7.83
CA ALA A 156 12.48 -13.80 7.54
C ALA A 156 12.21 -15.26 7.93
N LYS A 157 11.61 -15.50 9.10
CA LYS A 157 11.18 -16.84 9.52
C LYS A 157 10.09 -17.40 8.59
N ILE A 158 9.07 -16.64 8.26
CA ILE A 158 7.98 -17.06 7.37
C ILE A 158 8.54 -17.48 6.01
N MET A 159 9.37 -16.66 5.38
CA MET A 159 9.90 -16.98 4.06
C MET A 159 10.83 -18.18 4.05
N ARG A 160 11.70 -18.30 5.06
CA ARG A 160 12.62 -19.42 5.19
C ARG A 160 11.93 -20.72 5.57
N ASP A 161 11.08 -20.68 6.60
CA ASP A 161 10.59 -21.88 7.27
C ASP A 161 9.26 -22.37 6.68
N ARG A 162 8.37 -21.46 6.25
CA ARG A 162 7.07 -21.82 5.66
C ARG A 162 7.14 -21.98 4.13
N PHE A 163 7.87 -21.09 3.45
CA PHE A 163 7.93 -21.07 1.99
C PHE A 163 9.23 -21.66 1.41
N ASN A 164 10.16 -22.07 2.28
CA ASN A 164 11.43 -22.71 1.89
C ASN A 164 12.26 -21.89 0.89
N ALA A 165 12.13 -20.53 0.95
CA ALA A 165 12.92 -19.61 0.14
C ALA A 165 14.41 -19.76 0.43
N LYS A 166 15.25 -19.78 -0.58
CA LYS A 166 16.71 -19.99 -0.49
C LYS A 166 17.51 -18.72 -0.69
N ASP A 167 17.02 -17.77 -1.48
CA ASP A 167 17.69 -16.50 -1.69
C ASP A 167 17.51 -15.61 -0.45
N PRO A 168 18.61 -15.16 0.21
CA PRO A 168 18.52 -14.23 1.34
C PRO A 168 17.75 -12.94 1.04
N ARG A 169 17.72 -12.49 -0.22
CA ARG A 169 16.93 -11.33 -0.63
C ARG A 169 15.44 -11.56 -0.47
N SER A 170 14.97 -12.80 -0.60
CA SER A 170 13.57 -13.19 -0.38
C SER A 170 13.15 -13.08 1.09
N TRP A 171 14.11 -13.12 2.04
CA TRP A 171 13.84 -13.01 3.49
C TRP A 171 13.81 -11.56 3.98
N MET A 172 14.26 -10.61 3.14
CA MET A 172 14.33 -9.20 3.51
C MET A 172 12.94 -8.56 3.48
N LEU A 173 12.49 -8.04 4.61
CA LEU A 173 11.33 -7.17 4.67
C LEU A 173 11.78 -5.73 4.38
N ARG A 174 11.64 -5.32 3.12
CA ARG A 174 11.92 -3.95 2.69
C ARG A 174 10.64 -3.15 2.78
N PHE A 175 10.67 -2.04 3.51
CA PHE A 175 9.45 -1.29 3.76
C PHE A 175 9.61 0.22 3.66
N HIS A 176 8.54 0.83 3.23
CA HIS A 176 8.26 2.25 3.36
C HIS A 176 7.52 2.51 4.66
N THR A 177 7.73 3.65 5.30
CA THR A 177 6.93 4.11 6.43
C THR A 177 6.30 5.45 6.13
N GLN A 178 5.05 5.64 6.56
CA GLN A 178 4.41 6.93 6.62
C GLN A 178 4.00 7.21 8.07
N THR A 179 4.20 8.43 8.52
CA THR A 179 3.71 8.90 9.82
C THR A 179 2.19 8.82 9.90
N GLY A 180 1.65 8.51 11.08
CA GLY A 180 0.23 8.22 11.25
C GLY A 180 -0.67 9.45 11.04
N GLY A 181 -1.42 9.49 9.95
CA GLY A 181 -2.38 10.57 9.66
C GLY A 181 -3.50 10.63 10.69
N SER A 182 -4.00 9.48 11.12
CA SER A 182 -5.05 9.36 12.14
C SER A 182 -4.68 9.90 13.52
N THR A 183 -3.38 10.14 13.78
CA THR A 183 -2.89 10.72 15.04
C THR A 183 -2.87 12.23 15.03
N LEU A 184 -3.03 12.87 13.87
CA LEU A 184 -2.95 14.31 13.70
C LEU A 184 -4.31 14.95 13.96
N THR A 185 -4.30 16.13 14.59
CA THR A 185 -5.50 16.77 15.07
C THR A 185 -5.76 18.11 14.38
N ALA A 186 -7.04 18.45 14.22
CA ALA A 186 -7.45 19.75 13.71
C ALA A 186 -7.23 20.87 14.75
N GLN A 187 -7.31 20.51 16.04
CA GLN A 187 -7.02 21.40 17.16
C GLN A 187 -5.52 21.59 17.28
N GLN A 188 -5.09 22.85 17.45
CA GLN A 188 -3.69 23.23 17.61
C GLN A 188 -2.78 22.55 16.56
N PRO A 189 -3.01 22.77 15.25
CA PRO A 189 -2.39 21.98 14.18
C PRO A 189 -0.87 22.07 14.16
N MET A 190 -0.27 23.13 14.74
CA MET A 190 1.19 23.24 14.84
C MET A 190 1.81 22.16 15.72
N ASN A 191 1.06 21.59 16.69
CA ASN A 191 1.52 20.47 17.50
C ASN A 191 1.73 19.20 16.64
N ASN A 192 1.10 19.12 15.48
CA ASN A 192 1.28 18.01 14.55
C ASN A 192 2.71 17.93 13.98
N ILE A 193 3.44 19.04 13.93
CA ILE A 193 4.86 19.06 13.54
C ILE A 193 5.67 18.20 14.52
N VAL A 194 5.42 18.39 15.83
CA VAL A 194 6.10 17.61 16.87
C VAL A 194 5.73 16.13 16.78
N ARG A 195 4.43 15.81 16.64
CA ARG A 195 3.95 14.44 16.49
C ARG A 195 4.62 13.75 15.30
N THR A 196 4.56 14.38 14.12
CA THR A 196 5.18 13.86 12.89
C THR A 196 6.69 13.69 13.04
N THR A 197 7.38 14.60 13.73
CA THR A 197 8.83 14.50 13.96
C THR A 197 9.18 13.28 14.81
N ILE A 198 8.45 13.04 15.90
CA ILE A 198 8.68 11.88 16.78
C ILE A 198 8.38 10.56 16.03
N GLN A 199 7.29 10.50 15.27
CA GLN A 199 6.93 9.35 14.45
C GLN A 199 7.97 9.07 13.35
N ALA A 200 8.45 10.12 12.68
CA ALA A 200 9.52 10.02 11.69
C ALA A 200 10.82 9.50 12.32
N LEU A 201 11.17 9.97 13.52
CA LEU A 201 12.32 9.47 14.25
C LEU A 201 12.17 8.00 14.63
N ALA A 202 10.99 7.57 15.10
CA ALA A 202 10.72 6.16 15.38
C ALA A 202 10.89 5.29 14.12
N SER A 203 10.47 5.78 12.96
CA SER A 203 10.63 5.09 11.68
C SER A 203 12.11 4.89 11.31
N VAL A 204 12.92 5.95 11.47
CA VAL A 204 14.37 5.92 11.19
C VAL A 204 15.08 4.97 12.15
N MET A 205 14.81 5.11 13.47
CA MET A 205 15.37 4.24 14.49
C MET A 205 14.92 2.77 14.33
N GLY A 206 13.75 2.55 13.75
CA GLY A 206 13.21 1.25 13.41
C GLY A 206 13.72 0.67 12.08
N GLY A 207 14.54 1.42 11.30
CA GLY A 207 15.22 0.93 10.10
C GLY A 207 14.37 0.93 8.83
N THR A 208 13.51 1.93 8.61
CA THR A 208 12.76 2.10 7.35
C THR A 208 13.68 2.41 6.18
N GLN A 209 13.36 1.92 4.96
CA GLN A 209 14.15 2.21 3.75
C GLN A 209 13.69 3.49 3.03
N SER A 210 12.44 3.91 3.23
CA SER A 210 11.92 5.17 2.75
C SER A 210 10.85 5.70 3.68
N LEU A 211 10.68 7.03 3.72
CA LEU A 211 9.84 7.70 4.68
C LEU A 211 8.98 8.77 4.03
N HIS A 212 7.70 8.81 4.40
CA HIS A 212 6.81 9.95 4.17
C HIS A 212 6.42 10.58 5.51
N THR A 213 6.50 11.90 5.60
CA THR A 213 6.03 12.69 6.72
C THR A 213 4.78 13.48 6.32
N ASN A 214 3.72 13.38 7.10
CA ASN A 214 2.49 14.11 6.84
C ASN A 214 2.67 15.61 7.12
N GLY A 215 1.95 16.46 6.40
CA GLY A 215 1.87 17.89 6.70
C GLY A 215 1.15 18.14 8.01
N TYR A 216 1.47 19.24 8.69
CA TYR A 216 0.78 19.62 9.94
C TYR A 216 -0.71 19.91 9.74
N ASP A 217 -1.12 20.18 8.51
CA ASP A 217 -2.50 20.45 8.08
C ASP A 217 -3.29 19.20 7.61
N GLU A 218 -2.72 18.01 7.79
CA GLU A 218 -3.31 16.73 7.34
C GLU A 218 -4.75 16.51 7.83
N ALA A 219 -5.05 16.90 9.07
CA ALA A 219 -6.39 16.78 9.63
C ALA A 219 -7.38 17.86 9.14
N LEU A 220 -6.93 18.83 8.38
CA LEU A 220 -7.73 19.98 7.92
C LEU A 220 -8.05 19.93 6.43
N GLN A 221 -7.07 19.50 5.61
CA GLN A 221 -7.14 19.60 4.15
C GLN A 221 -6.00 18.83 3.46
N LEU A 222 -5.99 18.86 2.11
CA LEU A 222 -4.80 18.47 1.36
C LEU A 222 -3.64 19.43 1.71
N PRO A 223 -2.38 18.93 1.77
CA PRO A 223 -1.26 19.71 2.26
C PRO A 223 -1.03 20.97 1.43
N THR A 224 -0.85 22.10 2.14
CA THR A 224 -0.38 23.32 1.54
C THR A 224 1.09 23.20 1.12
N GLN A 225 1.56 24.05 0.24
CA GLN A 225 2.97 24.06 -0.17
C GLN A 225 3.91 24.28 1.02
N GLU A 226 3.50 25.09 1.99
CA GLU A 226 4.25 25.34 3.21
C GLU A 226 4.32 24.08 4.09
N ALA A 227 3.19 23.44 4.35
CA ALA A 227 3.12 22.21 5.14
C ALA A 227 3.94 21.08 4.49
N ALA A 228 3.82 20.90 3.17
CA ALA A 228 4.60 19.90 2.44
C ALA A 228 6.11 20.17 2.49
N ARG A 229 6.53 21.45 2.40
CA ARG A 229 7.93 21.84 2.54
C ARG A 229 8.45 21.55 3.95
N LEU A 230 7.67 21.89 4.99
CA LEU A 230 8.05 21.64 6.38
C LEU A 230 8.15 20.14 6.67
N ALA A 231 7.20 19.34 6.18
CA ALA A 231 7.23 17.88 6.28
C ALA A 231 8.52 17.31 5.67
N LEU A 232 8.94 17.80 4.49
CA LEU A 232 10.22 17.42 3.89
C LEU A 232 11.43 17.88 4.72
N ARG A 233 11.40 19.09 5.30
CA ARG A 233 12.47 19.58 6.16
C ARG A 233 12.62 18.75 7.43
N THR A 234 11.53 18.24 7.99
CA THR A 234 11.58 17.29 9.12
C THR A 234 12.46 16.08 8.81
N GLN A 235 12.29 15.47 7.65
CA GLN A 235 13.16 14.34 7.23
C GLN A 235 14.61 14.77 7.06
N GLN A 236 14.85 15.93 6.46
CA GLN A 236 16.21 16.44 6.22
C GLN A 236 16.94 16.78 7.52
N ILE A 237 16.25 17.33 8.53
CA ILE A 237 16.81 17.57 9.87
C ILE A 237 17.22 16.24 10.51
N ILE A 238 16.34 15.23 10.48
CA ILE A 238 16.64 13.90 11.02
C ILE A 238 17.85 13.29 10.31
N ALA A 239 17.94 13.44 8.99
CA ALA A 239 19.02 12.84 8.21
C ALA A 239 20.37 13.54 8.38
N ASN A 240 20.41 14.84 8.67
CA ASN A 240 21.64 15.62 8.57
C ASN A 240 22.12 16.25 9.89
N GLU A 241 21.24 16.41 10.90
CA GLU A 241 21.57 17.22 12.08
C GLU A 241 21.67 16.42 13.38
N ILE A 242 21.04 15.23 13.47
CA ILE A 242 20.91 14.52 14.76
C ILE A 242 21.73 13.22 14.86
N GLY A 243 22.49 12.83 13.84
CA GLY A 243 23.44 11.71 13.87
C GLY A 243 22.82 10.31 13.97
N VAL A 244 21.49 10.16 13.96
CA VAL A 244 20.85 8.83 14.09
C VAL A 244 21.01 7.93 12.87
N THR A 245 21.44 8.51 11.74
CA THR A 245 21.71 7.79 10.49
C THR A 245 23.13 7.23 10.41
N ASP A 246 23.99 7.55 11.37
CA ASP A 246 25.40 7.15 11.39
C ASP A 246 25.61 5.72 11.90
N THR A 247 24.54 5.10 12.43
CA THR A 247 24.59 3.75 12.99
C THR A 247 23.38 2.91 12.58
N VAL A 248 23.50 1.60 12.74
CA VAL A 248 22.45 0.62 12.44
C VAL A 248 21.89 0.10 13.76
N ASP A 249 20.53 0.05 13.83
CA ASP A 249 19.79 -0.49 14.97
C ASP A 249 20.26 0.05 16.35
N PRO A 250 20.24 1.39 16.52
CA PRO A 250 20.88 2.04 17.66
C PRO A 250 20.24 1.69 19.03
N LEU A 251 19.03 1.14 19.04
CA LEU A 251 18.34 0.67 20.25
C LEU A 251 18.44 -0.84 20.47
N GLY A 252 19.16 -1.55 19.59
CA GLY A 252 19.43 -2.98 19.73
C GLY A 252 20.13 -3.31 21.05
N GLY A 253 19.67 -4.35 21.75
CA GLY A 253 20.16 -4.75 23.08
C GLY A 253 19.53 -3.99 24.25
N SER A 254 18.69 -2.98 24.02
CA SER A 254 17.87 -2.39 25.08
C SER A 254 16.87 -3.43 25.61
N HIS A 255 16.87 -3.67 26.92
CA HIS A 255 15.94 -4.64 27.54
C HIS A 255 14.47 -4.37 27.17
N VAL A 256 14.05 -3.11 27.12
CA VAL A 256 12.68 -2.72 26.78
C VAL A 256 12.38 -3.01 25.31
N ILE A 257 13.29 -2.65 24.39
CA ILE A 257 13.09 -2.87 22.96
C ILE A 257 13.08 -4.36 22.63
N GLU A 258 13.98 -5.15 23.21
CA GLU A 258 13.99 -6.61 22.99
C GLU A 258 12.70 -7.25 23.53
N TYR A 259 12.28 -6.88 24.73
CA TYR A 259 11.03 -7.36 25.33
C TYR A 259 9.80 -7.01 24.47
N LEU A 260 9.67 -5.75 24.05
CA LEU A 260 8.56 -5.32 23.19
C LEU A 260 8.59 -6.04 21.82
N THR A 261 9.79 -6.23 21.26
CA THR A 261 9.96 -6.98 20.01
C THR A 261 9.46 -8.42 20.14
N ASP A 262 9.82 -9.10 21.23
CA ASP A 262 9.41 -10.48 21.49
C ASP A 262 7.90 -10.58 21.76
N GLU A 263 7.32 -9.66 22.52
CA GLU A 263 5.87 -9.63 22.78
C GLU A 263 5.05 -9.34 21.53
N ILE A 264 5.50 -8.41 20.67
CA ILE A 264 4.83 -8.14 19.39
C ILE A 264 4.91 -9.38 18.49
N GLU A 265 6.08 -10.01 18.36
CA GLU A 265 6.23 -11.23 17.57
C GLU A 265 5.32 -12.34 18.06
N LYS A 266 5.28 -12.58 19.38
CA LYS A 266 4.44 -13.62 19.99
C LYS A 266 2.97 -13.38 19.68
N ARG A 267 2.45 -12.21 20.02
CA ARG A 267 1.02 -11.89 19.85
C ARG A 267 0.63 -11.81 18.36
N ALA A 268 1.49 -11.28 17.50
CA ALA A 268 1.22 -11.28 16.06
C ALA A 268 1.23 -12.71 15.48
N SER A 269 2.09 -13.59 15.96
CA SER A 269 2.10 -15.00 15.56
C SER A 269 0.82 -15.74 15.99
N GLU A 270 0.29 -15.45 17.17
CA GLU A 270 -0.99 -16.00 17.64
C GLU A 270 -2.15 -15.59 16.71
N LEU A 271 -2.19 -14.31 16.29
CA LEU A 271 -3.18 -13.81 15.34
C LEU A 271 -3.03 -14.44 13.95
N ILE A 272 -1.80 -14.60 13.44
CA ILE A 272 -1.54 -15.27 12.15
C ILE A 272 -1.99 -16.73 12.23
N PHE A 273 -1.68 -17.43 13.32
CA PHE A 273 -2.13 -18.81 13.52
C PHE A 273 -3.67 -18.92 13.51
N HIS A 274 -4.35 -17.97 14.17
CA HIS A 274 -5.80 -17.93 14.13
C HIS A 274 -6.35 -17.71 12.71
N ILE A 275 -5.77 -16.77 11.96
CA ILE A 275 -6.13 -16.52 10.55
C ILE A 275 -5.88 -17.77 9.70
N ASP A 276 -4.77 -18.47 9.90
CA ASP A 276 -4.48 -19.73 9.21
C ASP A 276 -5.54 -20.80 9.52
N SER A 277 -6.01 -20.89 10.77
CA SER A 277 -7.08 -21.83 11.18
C SER A 277 -8.43 -21.54 10.52
N MET A 278 -8.67 -20.29 10.10
CA MET A 278 -9.85 -19.87 9.33
C MET A 278 -9.72 -20.17 7.82
N GLY A 279 -8.58 -20.67 7.35
CA GLY A 279 -8.28 -20.90 5.94
C GLY A 279 -7.52 -19.76 5.26
N GLY A 280 -6.83 -18.90 6.03
CA GLY A 280 -5.97 -17.83 5.57
C GLY A 280 -6.64 -16.46 5.47
N ALA A 281 -5.85 -15.46 5.07
CA ALA A 281 -6.26 -14.05 5.10
C ALA A 281 -7.51 -13.77 4.25
N VAL A 282 -7.61 -14.37 3.06
CA VAL A 282 -8.78 -14.19 2.18
C VAL A 282 -10.06 -14.65 2.87
N LYS A 283 -10.05 -15.81 3.53
CA LYS A 283 -11.20 -16.35 4.25
C LYS A 283 -11.56 -15.53 5.48
N ALA A 284 -10.56 -15.08 6.24
CA ALA A 284 -10.76 -14.20 7.37
C ALA A 284 -11.39 -12.84 6.97
N ILE A 285 -11.00 -12.30 5.81
CA ILE A 285 -11.60 -11.10 5.21
C ILE A 285 -13.04 -11.37 4.75
N GLU A 286 -13.28 -12.45 4.02
CA GLU A 286 -14.63 -12.83 3.56
C GLU A 286 -15.60 -13.06 4.73
N ALA A 287 -15.11 -13.58 5.85
CA ALA A 287 -15.87 -13.75 7.09
C ALA A 287 -16.08 -12.43 7.87
N GLY A 288 -15.44 -11.32 7.47
CA GLY A 288 -15.51 -10.02 8.17
C GLY A 288 -14.70 -9.99 9.49
N TRP A 289 -13.93 -11.03 9.80
CA TRP A 289 -13.23 -11.15 11.06
C TRP A 289 -12.14 -10.08 11.24
N MET A 290 -11.30 -9.85 10.22
CA MET A 290 -10.26 -8.82 10.30
C MET A 290 -10.85 -7.43 10.51
N GLN A 291 -11.94 -7.13 9.80
CA GLN A 291 -12.65 -5.85 9.90
C GLN A 291 -13.22 -5.65 11.31
N ALA A 292 -13.82 -6.69 11.88
CA ALA A 292 -14.37 -6.65 13.25
C ALA A 292 -13.26 -6.42 14.30
N GLN A 293 -12.09 -7.08 14.16
CA GLN A 293 -10.95 -6.88 15.06
C GLN A 293 -10.40 -5.45 15.00
N ILE A 294 -10.34 -4.85 13.80
CA ILE A 294 -9.91 -3.46 13.61
C ILE A 294 -10.93 -2.51 14.23
N ALA A 295 -12.23 -2.72 13.97
CA ALA A 295 -13.29 -1.88 14.51
C ALA A 295 -13.36 -1.91 16.04
N GLU A 296 -13.19 -3.08 16.65
CA GLU A 296 -13.13 -3.23 18.11
C GLU A 296 -11.95 -2.45 18.71
N SER A 297 -10.78 -2.53 18.10
CA SER A 297 -9.59 -1.80 18.55
C SER A 297 -9.77 -0.30 18.41
N ALA A 298 -10.35 0.17 17.31
CA ALA A 298 -10.67 1.58 17.08
C ALA A 298 -11.67 2.10 18.12
N PHE A 299 -12.72 1.33 18.41
CA PHE A 299 -13.71 1.68 19.44
C PHE A 299 -13.08 1.77 20.82
N ARG A 300 -12.20 0.83 21.20
CA ARG A 300 -11.48 0.86 22.47
C ARG A 300 -10.60 2.11 22.56
N TYR A 301 -9.83 2.41 21.52
CA TYR A 301 -8.97 3.59 21.47
C TYR A 301 -9.78 4.89 21.65
N GLN A 302 -10.92 5.01 20.98
CA GLN A 302 -11.82 6.15 21.11
C GLN A 302 -12.39 6.27 22.54
N THR A 303 -12.79 5.14 23.12
CA THR A 303 -13.30 5.07 24.51
C THR A 303 -12.24 5.52 25.52
N GLU A 304 -10.99 5.12 25.36
CA GLU A 304 -9.86 5.56 26.20
C GLU A 304 -9.66 7.08 26.15
N ILE A 305 -9.81 7.69 24.96
CA ILE A 305 -9.75 9.14 24.78
C ILE A 305 -10.91 9.85 25.49
N GLU A 306 -12.13 9.36 25.33
CA GLU A 306 -13.34 9.94 25.95
C GLU A 306 -13.28 9.87 27.47
N LYS A 307 -12.75 8.77 28.02
CA LYS A 307 -12.57 8.60 29.47
C LYS A 307 -11.32 9.30 30.01
N LYS A 308 -10.53 9.96 29.18
CA LYS A 308 -9.21 10.54 29.51
C LYS A 308 -8.20 9.54 30.06
N GLU A 309 -8.37 8.26 29.79
CA GLU A 309 -7.34 7.22 30.03
C GLU A 309 -6.18 7.38 29.07
N ARG A 310 -6.46 7.97 27.89
CA ARG A 310 -5.48 8.38 26.89
C ARG A 310 -5.59 9.89 26.64
N ILE A 311 -4.50 10.61 26.87
CA ILE A 311 -4.43 12.05 26.66
C ILE A 311 -3.97 12.35 25.23
N ILE A 312 -4.75 13.19 24.52
CA ILE A 312 -4.39 13.80 23.25
C ILE A 312 -4.30 15.30 23.48
N VAL A 313 -3.06 15.82 23.48
CA VAL A 313 -2.76 17.22 23.76
C VAL A 313 -3.49 18.13 22.78
N GLY A 314 -4.19 19.11 23.33
CA GLY A 314 -5.00 20.07 22.56
C GLY A 314 -6.39 19.55 22.16
N VAL A 315 -6.74 18.29 22.49
CA VAL A 315 -8.06 17.70 22.19
C VAL A 315 -8.86 17.44 23.47
N ASN A 316 -8.44 16.48 24.28
CA ASN A 316 -9.16 16.13 25.52
C ASN A 316 -8.45 16.65 26.78
N GLU A 317 -7.24 17.18 26.66
CA GLU A 317 -6.49 17.87 27.71
C GLU A 317 -5.64 18.97 27.07
N TYR A 318 -5.29 20.02 27.83
CA TYR A 318 -4.50 21.19 27.39
C TYR A 318 -5.13 21.90 26.16
N GLY A 319 -6.46 21.87 26.06
CA GLY A 319 -7.21 22.59 25.03
C GLY A 319 -7.22 24.08 25.29
N GLU A 320 -7.19 24.87 24.23
CA GLU A 320 -7.40 26.33 24.26
C GLU A 320 -8.63 26.66 23.42
N ASN A 321 -9.33 27.78 23.78
CA ASN A 321 -10.45 28.28 23.00
C ASN A 321 -9.95 29.02 21.74
N GLU A 322 -9.15 28.37 20.93
CA GLU A 322 -8.70 28.92 19.67
C GLU A 322 -9.77 28.73 18.59
N GLN A 323 -10.16 29.81 17.91
CA GLN A 323 -10.87 29.71 16.67
C GLN A 323 -9.89 29.14 15.61
N ILE A 324 -10.20 27.97 15.05
CA ILE A 324 -9.44 27.41 13.93
C ILE A 324 -9.50 28.42 12.78
N LYS A 325 -8.42 29.17 12.62
CA LYS A 325 -8.28 30.09 11.47
C LYS A 325 -8.24 29.20 10.21
N SER A 326 -9.29 29.26 9.42
CA SER A 326 -9.29 28.62 8.10
C SER A 326 -8.22 29.31 7.25
N GLY A 327 -7.06 28.65 7.11
CA GLY A 327 -6.05 29.04 6.12
C GLY A 327 -6.59 28.91 4.69
N SER A 328 -5.79 29.23 3.70
CA SER A 328 -6.15 29.05 2.29
C SER A 328 -6.51 27.60 2.02
N ARG A 329 -7.78 27.30 1.78
CA ARG A 329 -8.23 25.93 1.47
C ARG A 329 -7.77 25.57 0.08
N PHE A 330 -7.23 24.35 -0.08
CA PHE A 330 -7.04 23.77 -1.40
C PHE A 330 -8.43 23.48 -2.02
N VAL A 331 -8.79 24.24 -3.06
CA VAL A 331 -10.03 24.05 -3.81
C VAL A 331 -9.71 23.34 -5.11
N VAL A 332 -10.33 22.18 -5.35
CA VAL A 332 -10.25 21.52 -6.65
C VAL A 332 -10.93 22.40 -7.70
N ASN A 333 -10.18 22.81 -8.71
CA ASN A 333 -10.71 23.63 -9.79
C ASN A 333 -11.60 22.78 -10.71
N GLU A 334 -12.89 23.12 -10.81
CA GLU A 334 -13.87 22.41 -11.64
C GLU A 334 -13.48 22.39 -13.14
N GLU A 335 -12.73 23.39 -13.61
CA GLU A 335 -12.21 23.41 -14.97
C GLU A 335 -11.27 22.24 -15.30
N VAL A 336 -10.57 21.69 -14.28
CA VAL A 336 -9.71 20.51 -14.47
C VAL A 336 -10.55 19.30 -14.86
N ALA A 337 -11.67 19.08 -14.17
CA ALA A 337 -12.60 18.01 -14.49
C ALA A 337 -13.21 18.19 -15.90
N LYS A 338 -13.64 19.40 -16.25
CA LYS A 338 -14.19 19.73 -17.57
C LYS A 338 -13.18 19.45 -18.68
N ARG A 339 -11.96 19.95 -18.56
CA ARG A 339 -10.88 19.71 -19.54
C ARG A 339 -10.56 18.22 -19.70
N GLN A 340 -10.55 17.46 -18.61
CA GLN A 340 -10.31 16.01 -18.67
C GLN A 340 -11.47 15.29 -19.39
N HIS A 341 -12.71 15.71 -19.16
CA HIS A 341 -13.87 15.16 -19.85
C HIS A 341 -13.81 15.43 -21.37
N GLU A 342 -13.50 16.66 -21.78
CA GLU A 342 -13.32 17.05 -23.19
C GLU A 342 -12.18 16.27 -23.86
N ARG A 343 -11.04 16.08 -23.16
CA ARG A 343 -9.93 15.23 -23.65
C ARG A 343 -10.39 13.81 -23.90
N LEU A 344 -11.14 13.22 -22.96
CA LEU A 344 -11.64 11.87 -23.09
C LEU A 344 -12.62 11.70 -24.25
N GLN A 345 -13.52 12.69 -24.45
CA GLN A 345 -14.44 12.69 -25.60
C GLN A 345 -13.68 12.77 -26.93
N THR A 346 -12.71 13.68 -27.02
CA THR A 346 -11.85 13.83 -28.20
C THR A 346 -11.06 12.56 -28.50
N TRP A 347 -10.52 11.91 -27.46
CA TRP A 347 -9.81 10.64 -27.57
C TRP A 347 -10.71 9.53 -28.15
N ARG A 348 -11.91 9.38 -27.60
CA ARG A 348 -12.89 8.39 -28.07
C ARG A 348 -13.34 8.61 -29.52
N ALA A 349 -13.46 9.86 -29.94
CA ALA A 349 -13.84 10.19 -31.31
C ALA A 349 -12.74 9.90 -32.35
N LYS A 350 -11.46 9.93 -31.95
CA LYS A 350 -10.31 9.73 -32.84
C LYS A 350 -9.83 8.29 -32.99
N ARG A 351 -10.14 7.43 -32.02
CA ARG A 351 -9.66 6.04 -32.00
C ARG A 351 -10.45 5.14 -32.98
N ASP A 352 -9.83 4.05 -33.40
CA ASP A 352 -10.51 3.03 -34.22
C ASP A 352 -11.51 2.23 -33.36
N ALA A 353 -12.80 2.40 -33.65
CA ALA A 353 -13.89 1.75 -32.92
C ALA A 353 -13.92 0.23 -33.14
N ASN A 354 -13.55 -0.25 -34.32
CA ASN A 354 -13.51 -1.69 -34.62
C ASN A 354 -12.37 -2.36 -33.85
N GLN A 355 -11.19 -1.77 -33.86
CA GLN A 355 -10.04 -2.24 -33.12
C GLN A 355 -10.32 -2.30 -31.61
N THR A 356 -10.88 -1.21 -31.03
CA THR A 356 -11.21 -1.19 -29.60
C THR A 356 -12.28 -2.22 -29.23
N SER A 357 -13.28 -2.46 -30.08
CA SER A 357 -14.30 -3.49 -29.86
C SER A 357 -13.69 -4.90 -29.88
N ALA A 358 -12.80 -5.18 -30.84
CA ALA A 358 -12.09 -6.46 -30.92
C ALA A 358 -11.22 -6.72 -29.68
N LEU A 359 -10.48 -5.69 -29.21
CA LEU A 359 -9.64 -5.77 -28.02
C LEU A 359 -10.46 -5.99 -26.73
N MET A 360 -11.61 -5.33 -26.60
CA MET A 360 -12.51 -5.57 -25.46
C MET A 360 -13.09 -7.00 -25.47
N SER A 361 -13.42 -7.55 -26.64
CA SER A 361 -13.87 -8.92 -26.78
C SER A 361 -12.75 -9.93 -26.45
N GLN A 362 -11.51 -9.63 -26.85
CA GLN A 362 -10.34 -10.42 -26.48
C GLN A 362 -10.11 -10.37 -24.96
N LEU A 363 -10.22 -9.18 -24.34
CA LEU A 363 -10.10 -9.03 -22.90
C LEU A 363 -11.15 -9.87 -22.15
N GLU A 364 -12.41 -9.87 -22.63
CA GLU A 364 -13.46 -10.70 -22.03
C GLU A 364 -13.10 -12.19 -22.10
N ARG A 365 -12.59 -12.67 -23.25
CA ARG A 365 -12.14 -14.06 -23.41
C ARG A 365 -10.99 -14.41 -22.46
N VAL A 366 -9.95 -13.59 -22.41
CA VAL A 366 -8.79 -13.79 -21.53
C VAL A 366 -9.19 -13.76 -20.06
N ALA A 367 -10.08 -12.81 -19.67
CA ALA A 367 -10.58 -12.72 -18.30
C ALA A 367 -11.37 -13.96 -17.86
N ARG A 368 -12.08 -14.64 -18.79
CA ARG A 368 -12.78 -15.92 -18.53
C ARG A 368 -11.86 -17.12 -18.48
N GLY A 369 -10.71 -17.06 -19.14
CA GLY A 369 -9.71 -18.14 -19.19
C GLY A 369 -8.69 -18.04 -18.04
N SER A 370 -7.58 -18.78 -18.19
CA SER A 370 -6.46 -18.81 -17.25
C SER A 370 -5.20 -18.09 -17.75
N GLU A 371 -5.25 -17.54 -18.98
CA GLU A 371 -4.13 -16.79 -19.56
C GLU A 371 -3.79 -15.56 -18.71
N ASN A 372 -2.50 -15.17 -18.66
CA ASN A 372 -2.08 -13.93 -18.01
C ASN A 372 -2.74 -12.72 -18.69
N ILE A 373 -3.41 -11.88 -17.89
CA ILE A 373 -4.19 -10.76 -18.42
C ILE A 373 -3.35 -9.58 -18.88
N MET A 374 -2.12 -9.41 -18.35
CA MET A 374 -1.28 -8.24 -18.57
C MET A 374 -0.97 -7.93 -20.05
N PRO A 375 -0.59 -8.92 -20.89
CA PRO A 375 -0.38 -8.67 -22.32
C PRO A 375 -1.62 -8.10 -23.02
N CYS A 376 -2.81 -8.64 -22.67
CA CYS A 376 -4.07 -8.15 -23.22
C CYS A 376 -4.42 -6.74 -22.72
N LEU A 377 -4.16 -6.43 -21.45
CA LEU A 377 -4.34 -5.07 -20.91
C LEU A 377 -3.44 -4.06 -21.61
N ILE A 378 -2.18 -4.42 -21.86
CA ILE A 378 -1.23 -3.56 -22.60
C ILE A 378 -1.76 -3.31 -24.02
N ALA A 379 -2.19 -4.35 -24.74
CA ALA A 379 -2.77 -4.20 -26.07
C ALA A 379 -4.05 -3.32 -26.05
N CYS A 380 -4.90 -3.48 -25.04
CA CYS A 380 -6.09 -2.65 -24.86
C CYS A 380 -5.73 -1.16 -24.72
N VAL A 381 -4.78 -0.82 -23.85
CA VAL A 381 -4.41 0.59 -23.63
C VAL A 381 -3.67 1.18 -24.82
N GLU A 382 -2.80 0.43 -25.50
CA GLU A 382 -2.16 0.84 -26.77
C GLU A 382 -3.18 1.06 -27.88
N GLY A 383 -4.24 0.25 -27.95
CA GLY A 383 -5.36 0.39 -28.89
C GLY A 383 -6.40 1.45 -28.50
N GLY A 384 -6.17 2.18 -27.41
CA GLY A 384 -7.02 3.31 -27.02
C GLY A 384 -8.25 2.94 -26.17
N VAL A 385 -8.32 1.75 -25.62
CA VAL A 385 -9.36 1.36 -24.65
C VAL A 385 -9.11 2.06 -23.32
N THR A 386 -10.14 2.68 -22.77
CA THR A 386 -10.03 3.46 -21.52
C THR A 386 -10.10 2.56 -20.27
N VAL A 387 -9.57 3.07 -19.15
CA VAL A 387 -9.66 2.39 -17.82
C VAL A 387 -11.10 2.02 -17.48
N GLY A 388 -12.07 2.92 -17.77
CA GLY A 388 -13.50 2.66 -17.50
C GLY A 388 -14.08 1.55 -18.35
N GLU A 389 -13.68 1.45 -19.62
CA GLU A 389 -14.12 0.37 -20.55
C GLU A 389 -13.52 -0.97 -20.15
N ILE A 390 -12.23 -1.01 -19.81
CA ILE A 390 -11.58 -2.21 -19.23
C ILE A 390 -12.32 -2.64 -17.96
N GLY A 391 -12.56 -1.71 -17.05
CA GLY A 391 -13.29 -1.97 -15.81
C GLY A 391 -14.70 -2.50 -16.05
N LYS A 392 -15.41 -2.02 -17.09
CA LYS A 392 -16.74 -2.52 -17.46
C LYS A 392 -16.68 -3.97 -17.94
N VAL A 393 -15.69 -4.33 -18.76
CA VAL A 393 -15.50 -5.73 -19.23
C VAL A 393 -15.18 -6.64 -18.04
N LEU A 394 -14.25 -6.22 -17.17
CA LEU A 394 -13.87 -7.03 -16.02
C LEU A 394 -15.03 -7.20 -15.02
N ARG A 395 -15.86 -6.16 -14.78
CA ARG A 395 -17.07 -6.29 -13.94
C ARG A 395 -18.06 -7.29 -14.52
N LYS A 396 -18.23 -7.32 -15.84
CA LYS A 396 -19.10 -8.29 -16.52
C LYS A 396 -18.64 -9.73 -16.28
N VAL A 397 -17.33 -9.98 -16.21
CA VAL A 397 -16.75 -11.32 -16.06
C VAL A 397 -16.60 -11.74 -14.60
N PHE A 398 -16.08 -10.85 -13.75
CA PHE A 398 -15.72 -11.13 -12.37
C PHE A 398 -16.85 -10.83 -11.37
N GLY A 399 -17.83 -10.01 -11.78
CA GLY A 399 -18.83 -9.47 -10.86
C GLY A 399 -18.30 -8.35 -9.99
N GLU A 400 -19.15 -7.86 -9.09
CA GLU A 400 -18.82 -6.86 -8.08
C GLU A 400 -18.91 -7.48 -6.69
N TYR A 401 -17.93 -7.16 -5.83
CA TYR A 401 -17.92 -7.64 -4.45
C TYR A 401 -18.80 -6.76 -3.57
N ARG A 402 -19.64 -7.41 -2.79
CA ARG A 402 -20.41 -6.79 -1.71
C ARG A 402 -19.93 -7.38 -0.38
N PRO A 403 -19.46 -6.55 0.56
CA PRO A 403 -19.00 -7.06 1.85
C PRO A 403 -20.17 -7.69 2.62
N PRO A 404 -19.87 -8.66 3.51
CA PRO A 404 -20.86 -9.17 4.43
C PRO A 404 -21.38 -8.01 5.31
N THR A 405 -22.68 -8.01 5.60
CA THR A 405 -23.24 -7.07 6.56
C THR A 405 -22.70 -7.46 7.94
N MET A 406 -21.90 -6.58 8.55
CA MET A 406 -21.51 -6.76 9.95
C MET A 406 -22.74 -6.45 10.80
N ILE A 407 -23.28 -7.47 11.46
CA ILE A 407 -24.40 -7.36 12.41
C ILE A 407 -23.81 -7.15 13.80
#